data_ebba2344eeb5758f133e85edd08d0a96
#
_entry.id   ebba2344eeb5758f133e85edd08d0a96
#
_cell.length_a   1.000
_cell.length_b   1.000
_cell.length_c   1.000
_cell.angle_alpha   90.00
_cell.angle_beta   90.00
_cell.angle_gamma   90.00
#
_symmetry.space_group_name_H-M   'P 1'
#
loop_
_entity.id
_entity.type
_entity.pdbx_description
1 polymer ?
#
loop_
_entity_poly.entity_id
_entity_poly.type
_entity_poly.pdbx_seq_one_letter_code
_entity_poly.pdbx_strand_id
1 'polypeptide(L)'
;MRVFNDNPEACPLAITEGPASAWAVVWPAVGAHLRSMHRISLAPGGRTIAMSHPMEAVYYLISGSAVVEDLDQGTSEHLIQGSMFLVDPGTNYRVVAEGLPAEIVGGPCPSDPSLYS
;
A
#
# COMPACT_ATOMS: atom_id res chain seq x y z
N MET A 1 22.44 -8.34 -7.40
CA MET A 1 21.00 -8.71 -7.54
C MET A 1 20.59 -9.55 -6.34
N ARG A 2 19.41 -9.29 -5.80
CA ARG A 2 18.91 -10.01 -4.61
C ARG A 2 17.43 -10.31 -4.80
N VAL A 3 16.98 -11.45 -4.25
CA VAL A 3 15.58 -11.86 -4.30
C VAL A 3 15.05 -11.91 -2.87
N PHE A 4 13.91 -11.30 -2.65
CA PHE A 4 13.22 -11.32 -1.36
C PHE A 4 11.88 -12.02 -1.53
N ASN A 5 11.64 -13.03 -0.71
CA ASN A 5 10.37 -13.75 -0.74
C ASN A 5 9.35 -13.02 0.13
N ASP A 6 8.09 -13.12 -0.27
CA ASP A 6 7.00 -12.52 0.46
C ASP A 6 6.84 -13.21 1.82
N ASN A 7 7.04 -12.45 2.89
CA ASN A 7 6.97 -12.96 4.26
C ASN A 7 6.23 -11.97 5.16
N PRO A 8 4.95 -12.22 5.45
CA PRO A 8 4.15 -11.31 6.27
C PRO A 8 4.68 -11.07 7.67
N GLU A 9 5.51 -11.96 8.20
CA GLU A 9 6.04 -11.86 9.57
C GLU A 9 7.34 -11.09 9.65
N ALA A 10 8.02 -10.84 8.52
CA ALA A 10 9.36 -10.25 8.51
C ALA A 10 9.36 -8.78 8.96
N CYS A 11 8.39 -8.00 8.51
CA CYS A 11 8.26 -6.59 8.90
C CYS A 11 6.81 -6.12 8.79
N PRO A 12 5.99 -6.43 9.79
CA PRO A 12 4.60 -5.94 9.80
C PRO A 12 4.53 -4.42 9.83
N LEU A 13 3.57 -3.86 9.10
CA LEU A 13 3.33 -2.42 9.05
C LEU A 13 1.96 -2.13 9.68
N ALA A 14 1.92 -1.12 10.55
CA ALA A 14 0.70 -0.71 11.25
C ALA A 14 -0.08 0.33 10.42
N ILE A 15 -0.41 -0.02 9.18
CA ILE A 15 -1.08 0.90 8.24
C ILE A 15 -2.46 0.41 7.80
N THR A 16 -3.03 -0.56 8.51
CA THR A 16 -4.33 -1.12 8.15
C THR A 16 -5.30 -1.07 9.32
N GLU A 17 -6.59 -1.10 8.98
CA GLU A 17 -7.70 -1.19 9.93
C GLU A 17 -8.67 -2.28 9.49
N GLY A 18 -9.34 -2.92 10.45
CA GLY A 18 -10.27 -4.00 10.18
C GLY A 18 -9.55 -5.29 9.76
N PRO A 19 -10.21 -6.18 9.00
CA PRO A 19 -9.63 -7.46 8.59
C PRO A 19 -8.62 -7.26 7.47
N ALA A 20 -7.42 -6.83 7.84
CA ALA A 20 -6.38 -6.45 6.91
C ALA A 20 -5.01 -6.59 7.55
N SER A 21 -3.98 -6.72 6.73
CA SER A 21 -2.58 -6.72 7.16
C SER A 21 -1.70 -6.10 6.10
N ALA A 22 -0.53 -5.61 6.52
CA ALA A 22 0.46 -5.06 5.60
C ALA A 22 1.86 -5.36 6.13
N TRP A 23 2.80 -5.50 5.22
CA TRP A 23 4.19 -5.79 5.58
C TRP A 23 5.14 -5.28 4.51
N ALA A 24 6.37 -4.95 4.91
CA ALA A 24 7.42 -4.54 3.99
C ALA A 24 8.14 -5.76 3.44
N VAL A 25 8.45 -5.74 2.14
CA VAL A 25 9.22 -6.78 1.46
C VAL A 25 10.56 -6.19 0.98
N VAL A 26 10.51 -5.13 0.20
CA VAL A 26 11.70 -4.39 -0.25
C VAL A 26 11.66 -3.03 0.43
N TRP A 27 12.64 -2.74 1.27
CA TRP A 27 12.66 -1.54 2.10
C TRP A 27 14.08 -1.26 2.63
N PRO A 28 14.31 -0.14 3.31
CA PRO A 28 15.68 0.24 3.68
C PRO A 28 16.46 -0.79 4.49
N ALA A 29 15.80 -1.54 5.37
CA ALA A 29 16.49 -2.53 6.20
C ALA A 29 17.10 -3.67 5.39
N VAL A 30 16.63 -3.93 4.17
CA VAL A 30 17.23 -4.92 3.27
C VAL A 30 18.14 -4.25 2.23
N GLY A 31 18.40 -2.94 2.36
CA GLY A 31 19.35 -2.20 1.54
C GLY A 31 18.73 -1.50 0.33
N ALA A 32 17.42 -1.35 0.26
CA ALA A 32 16.77 -0.62 -0.82
C ALA A 32 16.72 0.87 -0.49
N HIS A 33 17.37 1.71 -1.30
CA HIS A 33 17.50 3.13 -1.01
C HIS A 33 16.57 4.03 -1.85
N LEU A 34 16.15 3.56 -3.03
CA LEU A 34 15.40 4.38 -3.99
C LEU A 34 13.94 3.98 -4.11
N ARG A 35 13.52 2.92 -3.42
CA ARG A 35 12.16 2.41 -3.58
C ARG A 35 11.76 1.54 -2.39
N SER A 36 10.47 1.50 -2.12
CA SER A 36 9.91 0.53 -1.21
C SER A 36 8.84 -0.29 -1.93
N MET A 37 8.72 -1.57 -1.57
CA MET A 37 7.68 -2.45 -2.06
C MET A 37 7.05 -3.14 -0.86
N HIS A 38 5.83 -2.75 -0.56
CA HIS A 38 5.04 -3.29 0.53
C HIS A 38 3.94 -4.20 -0.03
N ARG A 39 3.52 -5.17 0.76
CA ARG A 39 2.32 -5.94 0.51
C ARG A 39 1.22 -5.44 1.42
N ILE A 40 0.04 -5.26 0.85
CA ILE A 40 -1.17 -4.92 1.60
C ILE A 40 -2.23 -5.94 1.23
N SER A 41 -2.74 -6.66 2.24
CA SER A 41 -3.75 -7.69 2.07
C SER A 41 -5.02 -7.23 2.80
N LEU A 42 -6.07 -7.00 2.03
CA LEU A 42 -7.35 -6.52 2.55
C LEU A 42 -8.39 -7.61 2.37
N ALA A 43 -8.98 -8.11 3.45
CA ALA A 43 -10.19 -8.90 3.38
C ALA A 43 -11.39 -7.97 3.21
N PRO A 44 -12.58 -8.48 2.80
CA PRO A 44 -13.76 -7.63 2.69
C PRO A 44 -14.01 -6.86 3.99
N GLY A 45 -14.17 -5.54 3.88
CA GLY A 45 -14.31 -4.63 5.02
C GLY A 45 -12.99 -4.10 5.56
N GLY A 46 -11.85 -4.65 5.12
CA GLY A 46 -10.53 -4.14 5.50
C GLY A 46 -10.14 -2.90 4.71
N ARG A 47 -9.25 -2.10 5.27
CA ARG A 47 -8.79 -0.88 4.62
C ARG A 47 -7.44 -0.45 5.16
N THR A 48 -6.78 0.46 4.44
CA THR A 48 -5.63 1.16 5.00
C THR A 48 -6.10 2.29 5.89
N ILE A 49 -5.22 2.76 6.76
CA ILE A 49 -5.42 4.05 7.42
C ILE A 49 -5.31 5.15 6.36
N ALA A 50 -5.72 6.37 6.72
CA ALA A 50 -5.42 7.54 5.89
C ALA A 50 -3.91 7.76 5.88
N MET A 51 -3.31 7.87 4.71
CA MET A 51 -1.87 8.05 4.55
C MET A 51 -1.56 9.24 3.67
N SER A 52 -0.39 9.84 3.89
CA SER A 52 0.18 10.87 3.04
C SER A 52 1.69 10.76 3.11
N HIS A 53 2.37 10.97 2.01
CA HIS A 53 3.84 10.85 1.94
C HIS A 53 4.44 12.09 1.32
N PRO A 54 5.67 12.50 1.72
CA PRO A 54 6.35 13.63 1.08
C PRO A 54 6.91 13.30 -0.31
N MET A 55 6.77 12.05 -0.77
CA MET A 55 7.19 11.57 -2.09
C MET A 55 6.03 10.87 -2.79
N GLU A 56 6.21 10.54 -4.07
CA GLU A 56 5.24 9.73 -4.82
C GLU A 56 5.13 8.33 -4.25
N ALA A 57 3.95 7.75 -4.36
CA ALA A 57 3.73 6.34 -4.10
C ALA A 57 3.01 5.71 -5.29
N VAL A 58 3.42 4.49 -5.65
CA VAL A 58 2.81 3.73 -6.75
C VAL A 58 2.41 2.36 -6.23
N TYR A 59 1.21 1.93 -6.61
CA TYR A 59 0.65 0.65 -6.19
C TYR A 59 0.07 -0.10 -7.38
N TYR A 60 0.10 -1.41 -7.28
CA TYR A 60 -0.46 -2.34 -8.26
C TYR A 60 -1.43 -3.29 -7.55
N LEU A 61 -2.65 -3.41 -8.07
CA LEU A 61 -3.62 -4.37 -7.56
C LEU A 61 -3.35 -5.72 -8.22
N ILE A 62 -2.83 -6.66 -7.44
CA ILE A 62 -2.45 -8.00 -7.92
C ILE A 62 -3.69 -8.84 -8.18
N SER A 63 -4.67 -8.78 -7.28
CA SER A 63 -5.89 -9.58 -7.38
C SER A 63 -7.02 -8.92 -6.61
N GLY A 64 -8.24 -9.26 -6.95
CA GLY A 64 -9.43 -8.78 -6.30
C GLY A 64 -9.89 -7.43 -6.82
N SER A 65 -10.52 -6.65 -5.95
CA SER A 65 -10.99 -5.31 -6.26
C SER A 65 -10.96 -4.44 -5.01
N ALA A 66 -10.82 -3.13 -5.21
CA ALA A 66 -10.79 -2.17 -4.12
C ALA A 66 -11.23 -0.79 -4.62
N VAL A 67 -11.28 0.16 -3.72
CA VAL A 67 -11.52 1.57 -4.03
C VAL A 67 -10.39 2.37 -3.40
N VAL A 68 -9.74 3.23 -4.18
CA VAL A 68 -8.81 4.21 -3.64
C VAL A 68 -9.56 5.54 -3.50
N GLU A 69 -9.44 6.14 -2.32
CA GLU A 69 -10.08 7.41 -2.00
C GLU A 69 -9.05 8.51 -1.92
N ASP A 70 -9.27 9.60 -2.66
CA ASP A 70 -8.55 10.85 -2.48
C ASP A 70 -9.29 11.65 -1.41
N LEU A 71 -8.73 11.70 -0.21
CA LEU A 71 -9.39 12.30 0.94
C LEU A 71 -9.37 13.83 0.89
N ASP A 72 -8.45 14.43 0.12
CA ASP A 72 -8.40 15.88 -0.04
C ASP A 72 -9.46 16.38 -1.00
N GLN A 73 -9.69 15.65 -2.10
CA GLN A 73 -10.66 16.02 -3.12
C GLN A 73 -12.06 15.47 -2.83
N GLY A 74 -12.17 14.47 -1.96
CA GLY A 74 -13.43 13.78 -1.71
C GLY A 74 -13.85 12.90 -2.90
N THR A 75 -12.92 12.43 -3.70
CA THR A 75 -13.17 11.58 -4.86
C THR A 75 -12.66 10.17 -4.62
N SER A 76 -13.14 9.22 -5.44
CA SER A 76 -12.70 7.84 -5.35
C SER A 76 -12.66 7.20 -6.73
N GLU A 77 -11.82 6.17 -6.86
CA GLU A 77 -11.66 5.40 -8.09
C GLU A 77 -11.74 3.91 -7.78
N HIS A 78 -12.45 3.17 -8.62
CA HIS A 78 -12.49 1.72 -8.52
C HIS A 78 -11.22 1.10 -9.09
N LEU A 79 -10.68 0.11 -8.35
CA LEU A 79 -9.52 -0.66 -8.76
C LEU A 79 -9.95 -2.09 -9.07
N ILE A 80 -9.47 -2.61 -10.17
CA ILE A 80 -9.65 -4.00 -10.57
C ILE A 80 -8.28 -4.66 -10.71
N GLN A 81 -8.24 -5.98 -10.83
CA GLN A 81 -6.98 -6.70 -11.05
C GLN A 81 -6.23 -6.07 -12.23
N GLY A 82 -4.97 -5.72 -12.00
CA GLY A 82 -4.13 -5.06 -12.99
C GLY A 82 -4.12 -3.54 -12.91
N SER A 83 -5.00 -2.93 -12.12
CA SER A 83 -4.98 -1.47 -11.93
C SER A 83 -3.69 -1.03 -11.24
N MET A 84 -3.16 0.09 -11.68
CA MET A 84 -2.06 0.78 -11.01
C MET A 84 -2.53 2.19 -10.68
N PHE A 85 -2.10 2.70 -9.55
CA PHE A 85 -2.42 4.08 -9.22
C PHE A 85 -1.20 4.78 -8.63
N LEU A 86 -1.08 6.05 -8.98
CA LEU A 86 -0.03 6.96 -8.55
C LEU A 86 -0.63 7.94 -7.56
N VAL A 87 0.01 8.07 -6.42
CA VAL A 87 -0.35 9.07 -5.40
C VAL A 87 0.71 10.15 -5.41
N ASP A 88 0.30 11.39 -5.68
CA ASP A 88 1.20 12.53 -5.70
C ASP A 88 1.68 12.87 -4.28
N PRO A 89 2.87 13.49 -4.14
CA PRO A 89 3.37 13.91 -2.83
C PRO A 89 2.34 14.77 -2.09
N GLY A 90 2.12 14.45 -0.81
CA GLY A 90 1.23 15.23 0.04
C GLY A 90 -0.25 14.92 -0.07
N THR A 91 -0.65 14.06 -0.99
CA THR A 91 -2.07 13.67 -1.11
C THR A 91 -2.46 12.73 0.01
N ASN A 92 -3.54 13.06 0.72
CA ASN A 92 -4.13 12.15 1.71
C ASN A 92 -5.02 11.14 0.99
N TYR A 93 -4.77 9.85 1.23
CA TYR A 93 -5.47 8.78 0.53
C TYR A 93 -5.70 7.57 1.43
N ARG A 94 -6.62 6.71 1.01
CA ARG A 94 -6.93 5.46 1.69
C ARG A 94 -7.42 4.46 0.66
N VAL A 95 -7.12 3.18 0.87
CA VAL A 95 -7.61 2.07 0.04
C VAL A 95 -8.57 1.23 0.86
N VAL A 96 -9.71 0.89 0.28
CA VAL A 96 -10.78 0.15 0.96
C VAL A 96 -11.19 -1.06 0.13
N ALA A 97 -11.27 -2.22 0.77
CA ALA A 97 -11.88 -3.42 0.17
C ALA A 97 -13.32 -3.52 0.65
N GLU A 98 -14.27 -3.45 -0.28
CA GLU A 98 -15.69 -3.50 0.05
C GLU A 98 -16.21 -4.94 0.12
N GLY A 99 -16.68 -5.49 -1.00
CA GLY A 99 -17.30 -6.83 -1.04
C GLY A 99 -16.35 -7.96 -1.40
N LEU A 100 -15.18 -7.67 -1.95
CA LEU A 100 -14.16 -8.65 -2.36
C LEU A 100 -12.83 -8.33 -1.71
N PRO A 101 -11.98 -9.36 -1.50
CA PRO A 101 -10.62 -9.11 -1.01
C PRO A 101 -9.77 -8.42 -2.05
N ALA A 102 -8.68 -7.80 -1.61
CA ALA A 102 -7.72 -7.13 -2.48
C ALA A 102 -6.30 -7.42 -2.02
N GLU A 103 -5.41 -7.74 -2.98
CA GLU A 103 -3.98 -7.91 -2.75
C GLU A 103 -3.25 -6.83 -3.53
N ILE A 104 -2.43 -6.05 -2.83
CA ILE A 104 -1.80 -4.84 -3.36
C ILE A 104 -0.31 -4.92 -3.11
N VAL A 105 0.48 -4.46 -4.08
CA VAL A 105 1.92 -4.30 -3.91
C VAL A 105 2.32 -2.89 -4.35
N GLY A 106 3.23 -2.29 -3.61
CA GLY A 106 3.76 -0.97 -3.93
C GLY A 106 4.19 -0.20 -2.69
N GLY A 107 4.41 1.07 -2.86
CA GLY A 107 4.79 1.95 -1.76
C GLY A 107 5.42 3.24 -2.24
N PRO A 108 5.81 4.09 -1.29
CA PRO A 108 6.53 5.33 -1.59
C PRO A 108 7.89 5.09 -2.23
N CYS A 109 8.31 5.99 -3.10
CA CYS A 109 9.60 5.96 -3.79
C CYS A 109 10.25 7.35 -3.71
N PRO A 110 11.35 7.52 -2.94
CA PRO A 110 11.95 6.54 -2.02
C PRO A 110 11.03 6.17 -0.86
N SER A 111 11.48 5.30 0.02
CA SER A 111 10.65 4.87 1.14
C SER A 111 10.36 6.03 2.09
N ASP A 112 9.19 5.97 2.71
CA ASP A 112 8.77 6.94 3.72
C ASP A 112 9.12 6.37 5.11
N PRO A 113 10.09 6.97 5.81
CA PRO A 113 10.54 6.44 7.11
C PRO A 113 9.42 6.35 8.15
N SER A 114 8.38 7.16 8.05
CA SER A 114 7.29 7.17 9.02
C SER A 114 6.50 5.86 9.04
N LEU A 115 6.57 5.06 7.97
CA LEU A 115 5.84 3.80 7.89
C LEU A 115 6.47 2.69 8.73
N TYR A 116 7.72 2.87 9.17
CA TYR A 116 8.48 1.83 9.89
C TYR A 116 8.69 2.13 11.38
N SER A 117 8.16 3.21 11.86
CA SER A 117 8.34 3.63 13.25
C SER A 117 7.10 3.39 14.12
#